data_eee9bc04063c3b479f92b06e087a9c09
#
_entry.id   eee9bc04063c3b479f92b06e087a9c09
#
_cell.length_a   1.000
_cell.length_b   1.000
_cell.length_c   1.000
_cell.angle_alpha   90.00
_cell.angle_beta   90.00
_cell.angle_gamma   90.00
#
_symmetry.space_group_name_H-M   'P 1'
#
loop_
_entity.id
_entity.type
_entity.pdbx_description
1 polymer ?
#
loop_
_entity_poly.entity_id
_entity_poly.type
_entity_poly.pdbx_seq_one_letter_code
_entity_poly.pdbx_strand_id
1 'polypeptide(L)'
;MKQPNFAAMSPAVVKAIEQMMVEQGDKFSLEKVNLAELERRTGISRARLRRMKEHDFEDAEHASKGRKASTTLLSGYTGILDGLLKAGVTNSAVCLSRLRANGYHGGKTIVKDYIAAHQHLVPPARYAVAPQGNRGRRYTTSPGEAFQMDWGFTKVQAFTGEEYSAACFAMVCHHCGERYVEFFPNAKQENLFIGMLHGFRYMGVPQYILTDNMKSVVIRRDQDEHPLWQKDYEQFMRTVGFQTKLCKPRHPFTKGKVERLVRFVKDNFLAGRSFWN
;
A
#
# COMPACT_ATOMS: atom_id res chain seq x y z
N MET A 1 -30.78 38.62 37.18
CA MET A 1 -30.38 38.25 35.77
C MET A 1 -29.26 37.25 35.87
N LYS A 2 -29.40 36.07 35.24
CA LYS A 2 -28.29 35.12 35.14
C LYS A 2 -27.21 35.74 34.27
N GLN A 3 -25.98 35.82 34.77
CA GLN A 3 -24.84 36.20 33.93
C GLN A 3 -24.54 35.05 32.93
N PRO A 4 -24.24 35.37 31.66
CA PRO A 4 -23.89 34.39 30.68
C PRO A 4 -22.64 33.58 31.07
N ASN A 5 -22.68 32.27 30.93
CA ASN A 5 -21.51 31.41 31.15
C ASN A 5 -20.64 31.39 29.87
N PHE A 6 -19.85 32.43 29.68
CA PHE A 6 -18.98 32.59 28.49
C PHE A 6 -17.97 31.45 28.29
N ALA A 7 -17.61 30.75 29.38
CA ALA A 7 -16.62 29.66 29.29
C ALA A 7 -17.18 28.41 28.53
N ALA A 8 -18.50 28.27 28.51
CA ALA A 8 -19.15 27.15 27.83
C ALA A 8 -19.63 27.47 26.40
N MET A 9 -19.45 28.71 25.93
CA MET A 9 -19.89 29.16 24.61
C MET A 9 -18.76 29.09 23.57
N SER A 10 -19.10 28.96 22.29
CA SER A 10 -18.09 29.04 21.23
C SER A 10 -17.51 30.46 21.14
N PRO A 11 -16.19 30.63 20.85
CA PRO A 11 -15.53 31.94 20.83
C PRO A 11 -16.20 32.96 19.88
N ALA A 12 -16.76 32.51 18.78
CA ALA A 12 -17.47 33.38 17.83
C ALA A 12 -18.77 33.94 18.43
N VAL A 13 -19.50 33.13 19.19
CA VAL A 13 -20.74 33.52 19.84
C VAL A 13 -20.44 34.46 21.02
N VAL A 14 -19.42 34.17 21.82
CA VAL A 14 -18.96 35.03 22.90
C VAL A 14 -18.66 36.44 22.38
N LYS A 15 -17.78 36.55 21.39
CA LYS A 15 -17.40 37.83 20.77
C LYS A 15 -18.60 38.62 20.26
N ALA A 16 -19.54 37.97 19.61
CA ALA A 16 -20.73 38.64 19.08
C ALA A 16 -21.68 39.11 20.19
N ILE A 17 -21.86 38.30 21.25
CA ILE A 17 -22.69 38.66 22.41
C ILE A 17 -22.04 39.82 23.17
N GLU A 18 -20.75 39.82 23.41
CA GLU A 18 -20.03 40.94 24.06
C GLU A 18 -20.19 42.24 23.28
N GLN A 19 -20.07 42.20 21.96
CA GLN A 19 -20.31 43.38 21.12
C GLN A 19 -21.75 43.90 21.26
N MET A 20 -22.72 43.01 21.26
CA MET A 20 -24.14 43.38 21.42
C MET A 20 -24.43 43.91 22.82
N MET A 21 -23.75 43.40 23.85
CA MET A 21 -23.85 43.94 25.23
C MET A 21 -23.32 45.36 25.30
N VAL A 22 -22.17 45.66 24.68
CA VAL A 22 -21.61 47.01 24.63
C VAL A 22 -22.53 47.99 23.88
N GLU A 23 -23.12 47.58 22.79
CA GLU A 23 -24.00 48.41 21.97
C GLU A 23 -25.36 48.69 22.61
N GLN A 24 -25.91 47.73 23.35
CA GLN A 24 -27.26 47.84 23.95
C GLN A 24 -27.27 48.25 25.41
N GLY A 25 -26.11 48.20 26.09
CA GLY A 25 -25.97 48.57 27.50
C GLY A 25 -26.98 47.83 28.40
N ASP A 26 -27.59 48.57 29.31
CA ASP A 26 -28.56 48.02 30.28
C ASP A 26 -29.82 47.37 29.64
N LYS A 27 -30.04 47.57 28.35
CA LYS A 27 -31.19 47.00 27.64
C LYS A 27 -30.91 45.60 27.11
N PHE A 28 -29.66 45.13 27.17
CA PHE A 28 -29.27 43.81 26.69
C PHE A 28 -29.86 42.71 27.55
N SER A 29 -30.43 41.68 26.91
CA SER A 29 -30.87 40.48 27.59
C SER A 29 -30.59 39.29 26.69
N LEU A 30 -29.92 38.26 27.23
CA LEU A 30 -29.59 37.04 26.50
C LEU A 30 -30.85 36.30 25.97
N GLU A 31 -31.91 36.35 26.74
CA GLU A 31 -33.21 35.77 26.36
C GLU A 31 -33.86 36.47 25.16
N LYS A 32 -33.63 37.78 25.00
CA LYS A 32 -34.18 38.60 23.93
C LYS A 32 -33.21 38.88 22.79
N VAL A 33 -32.06 38.16 22.76
CA VAL A 33 -31.05 38.38 21.73
C VAL A 33 -31.62 38.16 20.33
N ASN A 34 -31.28 39.08 19.41
CA ASN A 34 -31.71 39.01 18.02
C ASN A 34 -30.89 37.96 17.25
N LEU A 35 -31.47 36.79 16.97
CA LEU A 35 -30.81 35.70 16.30
C LEU A 35 -30.43 36.04 14.85
N ALA A 36 -31.13 36.97 14.15
CA ALA A 36 -30.76 37.41 12.84
C ALA A 36 -29.48 38.25 12.83
N GLU A 37 -29.31 39.07 13.87
CA GLU A 37 -28.10 39.85 14.08
C GLU A 37 -26.93 38.94 14.48
N LEU A 38 -27.19 38.00 15.37
CA LEU A 38 -26.18 37.02 15.78
C LEU A 38 -25.70 36.13 14.63
N GLU A 39 -26.60 35.74 13.72
CA GLU A 39 -26.27 35.00 12.47
C GLU A 39 -25.32 35.83 11.60
N ARG A 40 -25.62 37.13 11.38
CA ARG A 40 -24.77 38.03 10.59
C ARG A 40 -23.36 38.18 11.16
N ARG A 41 -23.24 38.24 12.50
CA ARG A 41 -21.95 38.45 13.20
C ARG A 41 -21.12 37.15 13.31
N THR A 42 -21.79 36.02 13.46
CA THR A 42 -21.11 34.73 13.72
C THR A 42 -20.99 33.82 12.48
N GLY A 43 -21.83 34.04 11.45
CA GLY A 43 -21.96 33.11 10.32
C GLY A 43 -22.68 31.79 10.66
N ILE A 44 -23.17 31.63 11.90
CA ILE A 44 -23.88 30.43 12.36
C ILE A 44 -25.35 30.57 11.98
N SER A 45 -25.91 29.54 11.34
CA SER A 45 -27.31 29.58 10.87
C SER A 45 -28.30 29.79 12.04
N ARG A 46 -29.39 30.53 11.79
CA ARG A 46 -30.44 30.80 12.79
C ARG A 46 -31.02 29.54 13.40
N ALA A 47 -31.15 28.48 12.63
CA ALA A 47 -31.64 27.18 13.13
C ALA A 47 -30.72 26.58 14.18
N ARG A 48 -29.40 26.73 14.02
CA ARG A 48 -28.40 26.29 15.02
C ARG A 48 -28.39 27.23 16.21
N LEU A 49 -28.41 28.54 16.00
CA LEU A 49 -28.48 29.55 17.08
C LEU A 49 -29.74 29.40 17.92
N ARG A 50 -30.88 29.04 17.35
CA ARG A 50 -32.11 28.78 18.09
C ARG A 50 -31.96 27.60 19.04
N ARG A 51 -31.36 26.50 18.59
CA ARG A 51 -31.06 25.35 19.45
C ARG A 51 -30.05 25.68 20.54
N MET A 52 -29.03 26.48 20.22
CA MET A 52 -28.05 26.93 21.21
C MET A 52 -28.71 27.84 22.27
N LYS A 53 -29.64 28.68 21.86
CA LYS A 53 -30.40 29.55 22.78
C LYS A 53 -31.22 28.78 23.80
N GLU A 54 -31.77 27.61 23.47
CA GLU A 54 -32.47 26.71 24.38
C GLU A 54 -31.59 26.18 25.52
N HIS A 55 -30.25 26.25 25.34
CA HIS A 55 -29.24 25.86 26.30
C HIS A 55 -28.31 27.04 26.65
N ASP A 56 -28.84 28.25 26.79
CA ASP A 56 -28.11 29.48 27.15
C ASP A 56 -26.86 29.75 26.27
N PHE A 57 -26.89 29.33 25.02
CA PHE A 57 -25.79 29.37 24.04
C PHE A 57 -24.56 28.53 24.40
N GLU A 58 -24.67 27.62 25.34
CA GLU A 58 -23.61 26.66 25.63
C GLU A 58 -23.36 25.75 24.42
N ASP A 59 -22.11 25.43 24.17
CA ASP A 59 -21.70 24.56 23.05
C ASP A 59 -21.90 23.09 23.46
N ALA A 60 -23.16 22.67 23.51
CA ALA A 60 -23.51 21.30 23.81
C ALA A 60 -23.06 20.38 22.67
N GLU A 61 -22.27 19.38 22.99
CA GLU A 61 -21.92 18.35 22.01
C GLU A 61 -23.20 17.68 21.47
N HIS A 62 -23.26 17.49 20.16
CA HIS A 62 -24.42 16.85 19.54
C HIS A 62 -24.57 15.44 20.14
N ALA A 63 -25.78 15.11 20.64
CA ALA A 63 -26.09 13.82 21.28
C ALA A 63 -25.75 12.58 20.43
N SER A 64 -25.57 12.76 19.11
CA SER A 64 -25.14 11.72 18.18
C SER A 64 -23.64 11.71 17.89
N LYS A 65 -22.83 12.62 18.53
CA LYS A 65 -21.36 12.64 18.35
C LYS A 65 -20.79 11.34 18.89
N GLY A 66 -20.07 10.61 18.03
CA GLY A 66 -19.47 9.33 18.40
C GLY A 66 -20.41 8.12 18.32
N ARG A 67 -21.68 8.29 17.97
CA ARG A 67 -22.59 7.17 17.77
C ARG A 67 -22.22 6.38 16.52
N LYS A 68 -21.83 5.13 16.71
CA LYS A 68 -21.53 4.20 15.61
C LYS A 68 -22.84 3.55 15.15
N ALA A 69 -23.05 3.45 13.85
CA ALA A 69 -24.16 2.69 13.30
C ALA A 69 -24.03 1.20 13.67
N SER A 70 -25.12 0.55 14.03
CA SER A 70 -25.15 -0.88 14.36
C SER A 70 -24.85 -1.78 13.16
N THR A 71 -25.17 -1.31 11.96
CA THR A 71 -24.88 -1.98 10.69
C THR A 71 -24.13 -1.04 9.76
N THR A 72 -23.15 -1.55 9.05
CA THR A 72 -22.38 -0.83 8.04
C THR A 72 -22.48 -1.56 6.70
N LEU A 73 -22.06 -0.92 5.61
CA LEU A 73 -21.97 -1.58 4.30
C LEU A 73 -21.07 -2.83 4.32
N LEU A 74 -20.20 -2.93 5.33
CA LEU A 74 -19.29 -4.06 5.51
C LEU A 74 -19.94 -5.22 6.30
N SER A 75 -21.07 -5.00 6.95
CA SER A 75 -21.82 -6.04 7.65
C SER A 75 -22.20 -7.17 6.68
N GLY A 76 -21.91 -8.41 7.06
CA GLY A 76 -22.04 -9.58 6.18
C GLY A 76 -20.78 -9.94 5.38
N TYR A 77 -19.80 -9.05 5.27
CA TYR A 77 -18.54 -9.29 4.53
C TYR A 77 -17.32 -9.40 5.45
N THR A 78 -17.49 -9.17 6.74
CA THR A 78 -16.40 -9.18 7.73
C THR A 78 -15.70 -10.54 7.79
N GLY A 79 -16.43 -11.65 7.68
CA GLY A 79 -15.85 -12.99 7.67
C GLY A 79 -14.86 -13.23 6.53
N ILE A 80 -15.11 -12.64 5.34
CA ILE A 80 -14.19 -12.69 4.20
C ILE A 80 -12.92 -11.91 4.52
N LEU A 81 -13.05 -10.70 5.11
CA LEU A 81 -11.90 -9.89 5.51
C LEU A 81 -11.08 -10.57 6.59
N ASP A 82 -11.72 -11.14 7.60
CA ASP A 82 -11.02 -11.86 8.67
C ASP A 82 -10.22 -13.04 8.14
N GLY A 83 -10.80 -13.80 7.20
CA GLY A 83 -10.10 -14.88 6.51
C GLY A 83 -8.88 -14.40 5.74
N LEU A 84 -9.00 -13.29 5.00
CA LEU A 84 -7.90 -12.66 4.27
C LEU A 84 -6.80 -12.16 5.22
N LEU A 85 -7.16 -11.50 6.33
CA LEU A 85 -6.21 -11.01 7.33
C LEU A 85 -5.46 -12.15 8.00
N LYS A 86 -6.14 -13.22 8.40
CA LYS A 86 -5.51 -14.45 8.96
C LYS A 86 -4.56 -15.12 7.96
N ALA A 87 -4.84 -15.02 6.67
CA ALA A 87 -3.93 -15.45 5.60
C ALA A 87 -2.78 -14.45 5.32
N GLY A 88 -2.69 -13.34 6.07
CA GLY A 88 -1.65 -12.31 5.89
C GLY A 88 -1.91 -11.31 4.76
N VAL A 89 -3.10 -11.32 4.16
CA VAL A 89 -3.47 -10.39 3.07
C VAL A 89 -3.95 -9.07 3.65
N THR A 90 -3.05 -8.08 3.74
CA THR A 90 -3.34 -6.75 4.32
C THR A 90 -3.52 -5.65 3.26
N ASN A 91 -3.30 -5.94 1.98
CA ASN A 91 -3.47 -4.97 0.93
C ASN A 91 -4.94 -4.64 0.70
N SER A 92 -5.35 -3.42 1.04
CA SER A 92 -6.74 -2.98 0.94
C SER A 92 -7.33 -3.00 -0.48
N ALA A 93 -6.49 -2.92 -1.52
CA ALA A 93 -6.97 -3.03 -2.91
C ALA A 93 -7.30 -4.49 -3.25
N VAL A 94 -6.48 -5.43 -2.81
CA VAL A 94 -6.74 -6.87 -2.95
C VAL A 94 -7.98 -7.26 -2.16
N CYS A 95 -8.07 -6.84 -0.90
CA CYS A 95 -9.24 -7.10 -0.05
C CYS A 95 -10.53 -6.56 -0.69
N LEU A 96 -10.51 -5.31 -1.18
CA LEU A 96 -11.65 -4.71 -1.87
C LEU A 96 -12.04 -5.49 -3.13
N SER A 97 -11.07 -5.93 -3.93
CA SER A 97 -11.34 -6.75 -5.13
C SER A 97 -12.03 -8.05 -4.77
N ARG A 98 -11.61 -8.70 -3.67
CA ARG A 98 -12.25 -9.93 -3.17
C ARG A 98 -13.67 -9.69 -2.66
N LEU A 99 -13.88 -8.61 -1.92
CA LEU A 99 -15.20 -8.24 -1.46
C LEU A 99 -16.15 -7.94 -2.62
N ARG A 100 -15.67 -7.23 -3.65
CA ARG A 100 -16.46 -6.94 -4.86
C ARG A 100 -16.85 -8.19 -5.63
N ALA A 101 -15.95 -9.16 -5.73
CA ALA A 101 -16.25 -10.47 -6.32
C ALA A 101 -17.35 -11.23 -5.56
N ASN A 102 -17.60 -10.86 -4.29
CA ASN A 102 -18.68 -11.41 -3.45
C ASN A 102 -19.87 -10.44 -3.29
N GLY A 103 -20.01 -9.43 -4.14
CA GLY A 103 -21.16 -8.53 -4.15
C GLY A 103 -21.05 -7.29 -3.26
N TYR A 104 -19.85 -6.95 -2.75
CA TYR A 104 -19.66 -5.72 -1.97
C TYR A 104 -19.62 -4.47 -2.87
N HIS A 105 -20.44 -3.47 -2.55
CA HIS A 105 -20.52 -2.21 -3.29
C HIS A 105 -19.96 -0.99 -2.53
N GLY A 106 -19.40 -1.21 -1.35
CA GLY A 106 -18.85 -0.14 -0.52
C GLY A 106 -17.48 0.39 -0.96
N GLY A 107 -17.03 1.46 -0.30
CA GLY A 107 -15.80 2.16 -0.59
C GLY A 107 -14.54 1.52 0.00
N LYS A 108 -13.38 1.90 -0.54
CA LYS A 108 -12.06 1.43 -0.08
C LYS A 108 -11.71 1.91 1.34
N THR A 109 -12.19 3.08 1.74
CA THR A 109 -11.89 3.67 3.05
C THR A 109 -12.37 2.79 4.18
N ILE A 110 -13.62 2.32 4.12
CA ILE A 110 -14.18 1.42 5.14
C ILE A 110 -13.37 0.12 5.26
N VAL A 111 -12.91 -0.42 4.12
CA VAL A 111 -12.03 -1.61 4.11
C VAL A 111 -10.68 -1.32 4.76
N LYS A 112 -10.08 -0.16 4.48
CA LYS A 112 -8.81 0.25 5.14
C LYS A 112 -8.97 0.39 6.65
N ASP A 113 -10.05 1.04 7.08
CA ASP A 113 -10.33 1.28 8.50
C ASP A 113 -10.56 -0.07 9.22
N TYR A 114 -11.26 -0.99 8.57
CA TYR A 114 -11.44 -2.34 9.10
C TYR A 114 -10.10 -3.08 9.25
N ILE A 115 -9.26 -3.07 8.22
CA ILE A 115 -7.94 -3.69 8.26
C ILE A 115 -7.09 -3.09 9.38
N ALA A 116 -7.10 -1.76 9.54
CA ALA A 116 -6.36 -1.07 10.59
C ALA A 116 -6.83 -1.47 11.99
N ALA A 117 -8.15 -1.59 12.20
CA ALA A 117 -8.74 -1.97 13.47
C ALA A 117 -8.51 -3.46 13.82
N HIS A 118 -8.28 -4.33 12.84
CA HIS A 118 -8.17 -5.78 13.02
C HIS A 118 -6.76 -6.32 12.75
N GLN A 119 -5.72 -5.51 12.94
CA GLN A 119 -4.32 -5.93 12.77
C GLN A 119 -3.91 -7.13 13.65
N HIS A 120 -4.60 -7.35 14.75
CA HIS A 120 -4.39 -8.50 15.64
C HIS A 120 -4.69 -9.85 14.97
N LEU A 121 -5.45 -9.89 13.89
CA LEU A 121 -5.72 -11.09 13.09
C LEU A 121 -4.59 -11.44 12.13
N VAL A 122 -3.69 -10.49 11.85
CA VAL A 122 -2.60 -10.69 10.89
C VAL A 122 -1.47 -11.47 11.56
N PRO A 123 -0.98 -12.56 10.95
CA PRO A 123 0.17 -13.28 11.46
C PRO A 123 1.39 -12.36 11.61
N PRO A 124 2.22 -12.53 12.65
CA PRO A 124 3.41 -11.73 12.83
C PRO A 124 4.35 -11.86 11.62
N ALA A 125 4.89 -10.73 11.17
CA ALA A 125 5.84 -10.70 10.06
C ALA A 125 7.08 -11.57 10.41
N ARG A 126 7.43 -12.48 9.51
CA ARG A 126 8.68 -13.23 9.62
C ARG A 126 9.83 -12.24 9.43
N TYR A 127 10.47 -11.83 10.53
CA TYR A 127 11.68 -11.01 10.60
C TYR A 127 11.69 -9.74 9.72
N ALA A 128 11.44 -8.60 10.32
CA ALA A 128 11.90 -7.32 9.79
C ALA A 128 13.40 -7.18 10.13
N VAL A 129 14.28 -7.56 9.22
CA VAL A 129 15.68 -7.17 9.32
C VAL A 129 15.74 -5.67 9.08
N ALA A 130 16.14 -4.90 10.09
CA ALA A 130 16.38 -3.47 9.92
C ALA A 130 17.40 -3.26 8.79
N PRO A 131 17.17 -2.33 7.85
CA PRO A 131 18.11 -2.07 6.79
C PRO A 131 19.42 -1.57 7.40
N GLN A 132 20.43 -2.43 7.43
CA GLN A 132 21.79 -2.05 7.78
C GLN A 132 22.43 -1.39 6.58
N GLY A 133 22.85 -0.15 6.73
CA GLY A 133 23.81 0.42 5.80
C GLY A 133 23.46 1.79 5.26
N ASN A 134 24.51 2.45 4.86
CA ASN A 134 24.59 3.75 4.25
C ASN A 134 23.66 3.82 3.03
N ARG A 135 22.79 4.81 2.96
CA ARG A 135 21.95 5.10 1.80
C ARG A 135 22.82 5.61 0.66
N GLY A 136 23.55 4.67 0.02
CA GLY A 136 24.37 4.97 -1.14
C GLY A 136 23.56 5.66 -2.23
N ARG A 137 24.20 6.57 -2.95
CA ARG A 137 23.62 7.28 -4.10
C ARG A 137 23.13 6.25 -5.12
N ARG A 138 21.84 6.28 -5.45
CA ARG A 138 21.29 5.41 -6.49
C ARG A 138 21.99 5.72 -7.80
N TYR A 139 22.66 4.74 -8.40
CA TYR A 139 23.21 4.93 -9.73
C TYR A 139 22.08 4.98 -10.75
N THR A 140 22.24 5.81 -11.77
CA THR A 140 21.35 5.92 -12.91
C THR A 140 21.95 5.18 -14.08
N THR A 141 21.12 4.65 -14.95
CA THR A 141 21.51 3.95 -16.18
C THR A 141 20.89 4.62 -17.38
N SER A 142 21.49 4.47 -18.55
CA SER A 142 20.92 4.87 -19.83
C SER A 142 19.80 3.91 -20.28
N PRO A 143 18.94 4.30 -21.22
CA PRO A 143 17.97 3.39 -21.82
C PRO A 143 18.64 2.15 -22.39
N GLY A 144 18.10 0.96 -22.11
CA GLY A 144 18.62 -0.32 -22.60
C GLY A 144 19.97 -0.75 -22.00
N GLU A 145 20.55 0.01 -21.07
CA GLU A 145 21.85 -0.32 -20.50
C GLU A 145 21.80 -1.53 -19.57
N ALA A 146 20.87 -1.54 -18.62
CA ALA A 146 20.85 -2.55 -17.57
C ALA A 146 19.44 -3.06 -17.24
N PHE A 147 19.30 -4.38 -17.15
CA PHE A 147 18.16 -5.01 -16.52
C PHE A 147 18.58 -5.77 -15.27
N GLN A 148 17.68 -5.87 -14.30
CA GLN A 148 17.84 -6.73 -13.13
C GLN A 148 16.94 -7.92 -13.27
N MET A 149 17.42 -9.12 -12.98
CA MET A 149 16.59 -10.33 -12.95
C MET A 149 16.73 -11.09 -11.64
N ASP A 150 15.67 -11.78 -11.27
CA ASP A 150 15.59 -12.63 -10.07
C ASP A 150 14.56 -13.71 -10.17
N TRP A 151 14.69 -14.74 -9.32
CA TRP A 151 13.70 -15.75 -9.08
C TRP A 151 12.99 -15.49 -7.73
N GLY A 152 11.67 -15.55 -7.76
CA GLY A 152 10.86 -15.60 -6.55
C GLY A 152 10.20 -16.97 -6.43
N PHE A 153 10.35 -17.67 -5.30
CA PHE A 153 9.63 -18.91 -5.06
C PHE A 153 8.37 -18.62 -4.24
N THR A 154 7.26 -19.22 -4.64
CA THR A 154 5.98 -19.05 -3.98
C THR A 154 5.15 -20.33 -4.08
N LYS A 155 4.16 -20.43 -3.21
CA LYS A 155 3.11 -21.41 -3.34
C LYS A 155 1.91 -20.78 -4.03
N VAL A 156 1.33 -21.51 -4.95
CA VAL A 156 0.16 -21.12 -5.73
C VAL A 156 -0.96 -22.10 -5.40
N GLN A 157 -2.15 -21.59 -5.15
CA GLN A 157 -3.32 -22.40 -4.87
C GLN A 157 -4.13 -22.59 -6.16
N ALA A 158 -4.40 -23.83 -6.51
CA ALA A 158 -5.33 -24.16 -7.57
C ALA A 158 -6.79 -23.93 -7.15
N PHE A 159 -7.69 -23.82 -8.10
CA PHE A 159 -9.13 -23.78 -7.82
C PHE A 159 -9.64 -25.08 -7.17
N THR A 160 -8.93 -26.20 -7.39
CA THR A 160 -9.19 -27.48 -6.72
C THR A 160 -8.85 -27.48 -5.22
N GLY A 161 -8.17 -26.44 -4.73
CA GLY A 161 -7.68 -26.35 -3.35
C GLY A 161 -6.27 -26.89 -3.14
N GLU A 162 -5.67 -27.52 -4.16
CA GLU A 162 -4.30 -28.01 -4.10
C GLU A 162 -3.29 -26.88 -4.12
N GLU A 163 -2.19 -27.04 -3.38
CA GLU A 163 -1.05 -26.12 -3.41
C GLU A 163 0.13 -26.73 -4.15
N TYR A 164 0.73 -25.95 -5.03
CA TYR A 164 1.98 -26.30 -5.69
C TYR A 164 2.98 -25.16 -5.68
N SER A 165 4.27 -25.52 -5.72
CA SER A 165 5.35 -24.54 -5.78
C SER A 165 5.51 -24.02 -7.20
N ALA A 166 5.62 -22.70 -7.35
CA ALA A 166 5.93 -22.04 -8.61
C ALA A 166 7.17 -21.16 -8.45
N ALA A 167 7.97 -21.12 -9.50
CA ALA A 167 9.09 -20.19 -9.64
C ALA A 167 8.63 -18.98 -10.46
N CYS A 168 8.69 -17.79 -9.87
CA CYS A 168 8.38 -16.53 -10.51
C CYS A 168 9.66 -15.93 -11.07
N PHE A 169 9.84 -15.96 -12.39
CA PHE A 169 10.87 -15.20 -13.07
C PHE A 169 10.47 -13.73 -13.10
N ALA A 170 11.36 -12.84 -12.69
CA ALA A 170 11.12 -11.41 -12.70
C ALA A 170 12.30 -10.66 -13.34
N MET A 171 12.01 -9.73 -14.23
CA MET A 171 12.98 -8.87 -14.88
C MET A 171 12.51 -7.41 -14.84
N VAL A 172 13.42 -6.47 -14.58
CA VAL A 172 13.13 -5.03 -14.48
C VAL A 172 14.17 -4.24 -15.21
N CYS A 173 13.75 -3.36 -16.11
CA CYS A 173 14.62 -2.33 -16.68
C CYS A 173 15.08 -1.36 -15.58
N HIS A 174 16.40 -1.16 -15.47
CA HIS A 174 16.92 -0.27 -14.42
C HIS A 174 16.62 1.19 -14.71
N HIS A 175 16.58 1.59 -15.98
CA HIS A 175 16.32 2.96 -16.39
C HIS A 175 14.84 3.35 -16.22
N CYS A 176 13.94 2.77 -17.02
CA CYS A 176 12.53 3.14 -17.08
C CYS A 176 11.64 2.43 -16.06
N GLY A 177 12.12 1.34 -15.46
CA GLY A 177 11.32 0.55 -14.51
C GLY A 177 10.29 -0.39 -15.18
N GLU A 178 10.35 -0.56 -16.50
CA GLU A 178 9.56 -1.58 -17.22
C GLU A 178 9.80 -2.95 -16.62
N ARG A 179 8.78 -3.81 -16.60
CA ARG A 179 8.78 -5.04 -15.81
C ARG A 179 8.25 -6.20 -16.62
N TYR A 180 8.90 -7.34 -16.50
CA TYR A 180 8.43 -8.61 -17.01
C TYR A 180 8.36 -9.64 -15.90
N VAL A 181 7.29 -10.43 -15.87
CA VAL A 181 7.07 -11.49 -14.89
C VAL A 181 6.46 -12.69 -15.59
N GLU A 182 7.00 -13.88 -15.33
CA GLU A 182 6.48 -15.15 -15.84
C GLU A 182 6.62 -16.25 -14.78
N PHE A 183 5.69 -17.21 -14.76
CA PHE A 183 5.70 -18.28 -13.78
C PHE A 183 6.11 -19.60 -14.46
N PHE A 184 6.94 -20.35 -13.75
CA PHE A 184 7.48 -21.64 -14.19
C PHE A 184 7.33 -22.67 -13.06
N PRO A 185 7.32 -23.97 -13.40
CA PRO A 185 7.26 -25.03 -12.38
C PRO A 185 8.55 -25.09 -11.53
N ASN A 186 9.67 -24.59 -12.03
CA ASN A 186 10.95 -24.57 -11.34
C ASN A 186 11.90 -23.50 -11.92
N ALA A 187 13.03 -23.26 -11.26
CA ALA A 187 14.06 -22.29 -11.68
C ALA A 187 15.27 -22.99 -12.38
N LYS A 188 15.02 -24.07 -13.13
CA LYS A 188 16.08 -24.71 -13.93
C LYS A 188 16.52 -23.81 -15.09
N GLN A 189 17.67 -24.13 -15.67
CA GLN A 189 18.32 -23.33 -16.70
C GLN A 189 17.45 -23.15 -17.96
N GLU A 190 16.72 -24.19 -18.36
CA GLU A 190 15.80 -24.14 -19.50
C GLU A 190 14.73 -23.07 -19.30
N ASN A 191 14.10 -23.06 -18.10
CA ASN A 191 13.09 -22.08 -17.77
C ASN A 191 13.66 -20.65 -17.62
N LEU A 192 14.92 -20.54 -17.18
CA LEU A 192 15.64 -19.26 -17.17
C LEU A 192 15.78 -18.71 -18.59
N PHE A 193 16.24 -19.52 -19.55
CA PHE A 193 16.39 -19.10 -20.94
C PHE A 193 15.06 -18.69 -21.57
N ILE A 194 14.01 -19.49 -21.37
CA ILE A 194 12.66 -19.18 -21.86
C ILE A 194 12.20 -17.83 -21.28
N GLY A 195 12.27 -17.65 -19.96
CA GLY A 195 11.85 -16.40 -19.31
C GLY A 195 12.68 -15.19 -19.77
N MET A 196 13.99 -15.36 -19.98
CA MET A 196 14.84 -14.30 -20.53
C MET A 196 14.47 -13.97 -21.98
N LEU A 197 14.27 -14.95 -22.85
CA LEU A 197 13.88 -14.74 -24.25
C LEU A 197 12.53 -14.02 -24.35
N HIS A 198 11.55 -14.45 -23.56
CA HIS A 198 10.24 -13.80 -23.52
C HIS A 198 10.36 -12.35 -22.98
N GLY A 199 11.13 -12.16 -21.92
CA GLY A 199 11.42 -10.81 -21.37
C GLY A 199 12.13 -9.92 -22.39
N PHE A 200 13.11 -10.44 -23.13
CA PHE A 200 13.81 -9.69 -24.18
C PHE A 200 12.91 -9.36 -25.38
N ARG A 201 12.02 -10.27 -25.74
CA ARG A 201 11.03 -10.00 -26.79
C ARG A 201 10.10 -8.87 -26.40
N TYR A 202 9.78 -8.73 -25.11
CA TYR A 202 8.87 -7.71 -24.59
C TYR A 202 9.58 -6.35 -24.35
N MET A 203 10.78 -6.36 -23.73
CA MET A 203 11.47 -5.16 -23.27
C MET A 203 12.68 -4.74 -24.14
N GLY A 204 13.10 -5.60 -25.08
CA GLY A 204 14.38 -5.47 -25.79
C GLY A 204 15.52 -6.16 -25.02
N VAL A 205 16.68 -6.31 -25.72
CA VAL A 205 17.90 -6.90 -25.16
C VAL A 205 18.74 -5.79 -24.51
N PRO A 206 19.11 -5.88 -23.23
CA PRO A 206 19.93 -4.87 -22.58
C PRO A 206 21.41 -5.09 -22.90
N GLN A 207 22.24 -4.07 -22.65
CA GLN A 207 23.70 -4.24 -22.71
C GLN A 207 24.18 -5.24 -21.67
N TYR A 208 23.63 -5.18 -20.43
CA TYR A 208 23.94 -6.19 -19.42
C TYR A 208 22.77 -6.49 -18.49
N ILE A 209 22.81 -7.67 -17.91
CA ILE A 209 21.90 -8.13 -16.86
C ILE A 209 22.63 -8.17 -15.53
N LEU A 210 22.00 -7.66 -14.49
CA LEU A 210 22.45 -7.79 -13.11
C LEU A 210 21.64 -8.90 -12.42
N THR A 211 22.34 -9.91 -11.89
CA THR A 211 21.74 -11.05 -11.21
C THR A 211 22.58 -11.53 -10.03
N ASP A 212 22.01 -12.38 -9.18
CA ASP A 212 22.75 -13.08 -8.12
C ASP A 212 23.57 -14.24 -8.67
N ASN A 213 24.39 -14.85 -7.80
CA ASN A 213 25.18 -16.02 -8.12
C ASN A 213 24.28 -17.29 -8.22
N MET A 214 23.35 -17.31 -9.18
CA MET A 214 22.47 -18.45 -9.42
C MET A 214 23.28 -19.61 -10.02
N LYS A 215 23.02 -20.85 -9.57
CA LYS A 215 23.68 -22.06 -10.13
C LYS A 215 23.36 -22.29 -11.60
N SER A 216 22.25 -21.78 -12.12
CA SER A 216 21.91 -21.82 -13.55
C SER A 216 22.68 -20.82 -14.41
N VAL A 217 23.40 -19.86 -13.79
CA VAL A 217 24.15 -18.79 -14.46
C VAL A 217 25.65 -19.00 -14.26
N VAL A 218 26.08 -19.23 -13.02
CA VAL A 218 27.48 -19.31 -12.64
C VAL A 218 27.76 -20.57 -11.83
N ILE A 219 28.87 -21.24 -12.16
CA ILE A 219 29.32 -22.44 -11.43
C ILE A 219 29.95 -22.01 -10.10
N ARG A 220 30.92 -21.12 -10.15
CA ARG A 220 31.65 -20.57 -9.00
C ARG A 220 32.38 -19.28 -9.41
N ARG A 221 32.99 -18.63 -8.45
CA ARG A 221 34.02 -17.63 -8.71
C ARG A 221 35.40 -18.25 -8.56
N ASP A 222 36.36 -17.79 -9.36
CA ASP A 222 37.77 -18.15 -9.21
C ASP A 222 38.43 -17.39 -8.04
N GLN A 223 39.74 -17.54 -7.88
CA GLN A 223 40.54 -16.90 -6.82
C GLN A 223 40.57 -15.37 -6.95
N ASP A 224 40.40 -14.86 -8.17
CA ASP A 224 40.36 -13.43 -8.49
C ASP A 224 38.93 -12.85 -8.54
N GLU A 225 37.97 -13.58 -7.99
CA GLU A 225 36.55 -13.26 -7.98
C GLU A 225 35.89 -13.19 -9.38
N HIS A 226 36.54 -13.64 -10.45
CA HIS A 226 35.93 -13.72 -11.77
C HIS A 226 34.92 -14.87 -11.82
N PRO A 227 33.77 -14.67 -12.51
CA PRO A 227 32.76 -15.73 -12.64
C PRO A 227 33.19 -16.82 -13.62
N LEU A 228 33.09 -18.06 -13.18
CA LEU A 228 33.13 -19.22 -14.06
C LEU A 228 31.70 -19.53 -14.47
N TRP A 229 31.33 -19.16 -15.68
CA TRP A 229 29.98 -19.29 -16.18
C TRP A 229 29.57 -20.75 -16.45
N GLN A 230 28.31 -21.05 -16.34
CA GLN A 230 27.73 -22.27 -16.93
C GLN A 230 27.92 -22.20 -18.46
N LYS A 231 28.39 -23.27 -19.07
CA LYS A 231 28.73 -23.33 -20.50
C LYS A 231 27.58 -22.88 -21.39
N ASP A 232 26.39 -23.42 -21.14
CA ASP A 232 25.21 -23.12 -21.96
C ASP A 232 24.74 -21.67 -21.73
N TYR A 233 24.90 -21.13 -20.51
CA TYR A 233 24.59 -19.73 -20.24
C TYR A 233 25.58 -18.78 -20.93
N GLU A 234 26.84 -19.10 -20.92
CA GLU A 234 27.86 -18.33 -21.66
C GLU A 234 27.59 -18.33 -23.17
N GLN A 235 27.26 -19.49 -23.72
CA GLN A 235 26.85 -19.59 -25.12
C GLN A 235 25.59 -18.74 -25.40
N PHE A 236 24.61 -18.78 -24.52
CA PHE A 236 23.37 -17.98 -24.61
C PHE A 236 23.68 -16.48 -24.60
N MET A 237 24.52 -15.99 -23.67
CA MET A 237 24.95 -14.59 -23.64
C MET A 237 25.58 -14.13 -24.96
N ARG A 238 26.49 -14.97 -25.53
CA ARG A 238 27.14 -14.67 -26.80
C ARG A 238 26.18 -14.65 -27.98
N THR A 239 25.26 -15.61 -28.02
CA THR A 239 24.29 -15.74 -29.12
C THR A 239 23.28 -14.59 -29.11
N VAL A 240 22.80 -14.18 -27.95
CA VAL A 240 21.80 -13.10 -27.82
C VAL A 240 22.47 -11.71 -27.82
N GLY A 241 23.73 -11.60 -27.44
CA GLY A 241 24.51 -10.37 -27.50
C GLY A 241 24.37 -9.46 -26.27
N PHE A 242 24.30 -10.04 -25.07
CA PHE A 242 24.30 -9.28 -23.81
C PHE A 242 25.44 -9.75 -22.89
N GLN A 243 25.70 -8.96 -21.86
CA GLN A 243 26.65 -9.31 -20.79
C GLN A 243 25.91 -9.61 -19.49
N THR A 244 26.54 -10.29 -18.53
CA THR A 244 26.03 -10.48 -17.19
C THR A 244 26.99 -9.95 -16.15
N LYS A 245 26.44 -9.19 -15.19
CA LYS A 245 27.15 -8.73 -14.00
C LYS A 245 26.55 -9.42 -12.78
N LEU A 246 27.41 -10.06 -11.98
CA LEU A 246 26.97 -10.68 -10.74
C LEU A 246 26.98 -9.68 -9.60
N CYS A 247 25.95 -9.70 -8.78
CA CYS A 247 25.93 -8.93 -7.54
C CYS A 247 27.08 -9.36 -6.64
N LYS A 248 27.71 -8.38 -5.98
CA LYS A 248 28.72 -8.69 -4.95
C LYS A 248 28.03 -9.41 -3.78
N PRO A 249 28.61 -10.49 -3.25
CA PRO A 249 28.07 -11.16 -2.08
C PRO A 249 27.85 -10.17 -0.92
N ARG A 250 26.74 -10.29 -0.20
CA ARG A 250 26.37 -9.45 0.94
C ARG A 250 26.18 -7.95 0.66
N HIS A 251 26.00 -7.53 -0.61
CA HIS A 251 25.61 -6.16 -0.98
C HIS A 251 24.16 -6.09 -1.49
N PRO A 252 23.16 -6.03 -0.60
CA PRO A 252 21.74 -6.12 -0.96
C PRO A 252 21.20 -4.92 -1.76
N PHE A 253 21.98 -3.83 -1.83
CA PHE A 253 21.48 -2.57 -2.43
C PHE A 253 21.45 -2.55 -3.96
N THR A 254 22.12 -3.51 -4.61
CA THR A 254 22.27 -3.54 -6.07
C THR A 254 21.02 -4.07 -6.78
N LYS A 255 20.19 -4.88 -6.13
CA LYS A 255 19.03 -5.62 -6.72
C LYS A 255 17.66 -5.17 -6.22
N GLY A 256 17.57 -4.07 -5.49
CA GLY A 256 16.35 -3.64 -4.81
C GLY A 256 15.14 -3.34 -5.72
N LYS A 257 15.30 -3.20 -7.04
CA LYS A 257 14.16 -3.01 -7.95
C LYS A 257 13.44 -4.33 -8.24
N VAL A 258 14.18 -5.37 -8.60
CA VAL A 258 13.59 -6.69 -8.91
C VAL A 258 13.09 -7.40 -7.65
N GLU A 259 13.78 -7.27 -6.51
CA GLU A 259 13.29 -7.79 -5.23
C GLU A 259 11.94 -7.17 -4.82
N ARG A 260 11.77 -5.87 -5.05
CA ARG A 260 10.48 -5.19 -4.84
C ARG A 260 9.40 -5.67 -5.80
N LEU A 261 9.76 -5.99 -7.06
CA LEU A 261 8.84 -6.57 -8.02
C LEU A 261 8.39 -7.96 -7.56
N VAL A 262 9.31 -8.84 -7.18
CA VAL A 262 8.98 -10.17 -6.65
C VAL A 262 8.06 -10.08 -5.43
N ARG A 263 8.38 -9.18 -4.49
CA ARG A 263 7.51 -8.91 -3.32
C ARG A 263 6.14 -8.41 -3.75
N PHE A 264 6.07 -7.44 -4.66
CA PHE A 264 4.80 -6.92 -5.18
C PHE A 264 3.95 -8.03 -5.81
N VAL A 265 4.55 -8.92 -6.58
CA VAL A 265 3.84 -10.07 -7.18
C VAL A 265 3.27 -10.96 -6.09
N LYS A 266 4.03 -11.31 -5.05
CA LYS A 266 3.57 -12.13 -3.93
C LYS A 266 2.44 -11.47 -3.15
N ASP A 267 2.62 -10.21 -2.78
CA ASP A 267 1.73 -9.50 -1.86
C ASP A 267 0.48 -8.93 -2.54
N ASN A 268 0.48 -8.79 -3.87
CA ASN A 268 -0.62 -8.14 -4.60
C ASN A 268 -1.22 -9.03 -5.69
N PHE A 269 -0.41 -9.71 -6.49
CA PHE A 269 -0.93 -10.53 -7.57
C PHE A 269 -1.36 -11.91 -7.06
N LEU A 270 -0.50 -12.60 -6.33
CA LEU A 270 -0.77 -13.95 -5.84
C LEU A 270 -1.65 -13.98 -4.58
N ALA A 271 -1.53 -12.95 -3.73
CA ALA A 271 -2.22 -12.92 -2.44
C ALA A 271 -3.73 -13.15 -2.59
N GLY A 272 -4.23 -14.17 -1.91
CA GLY A 272 -5.64 -14.55 -1.90
C GLY A 272 -6.21 -14.91 -3.26
N ARG A 273 -5.41 -15.31 -4.26
CA ARG A 273 -5.87 -15.80 -5.58
C ARG A 273 -5.70 -17.30 -5.71
N SER A 274 -6.64 -17.92 -6.40
CA SER A 274 -6.53 -19.28 -6.90
C SER A 274 -6.43 -19.24 -8.42
N PHE A 275 -5.80 -20.25 -9.00
CA PHE A 275 -5.50 -20.30 -10.43
C PHE A 275 -5.99 -21.61 -11.04
N TRP A 276 -6.30 -21.60 -12.31
CA TRP A 276 -6.52 -22.82 -13.08
C TRP A 276 -5.18 -23.52 -13.36
N ASN A 277 -5.20 -24.86 -13.31
CA ASN A 277 -4.05 -25.68 -13.70
C ASN A 277 -3.89 -25.66 -15.21
#